data_f069aae7910c8e52c040efd258cb80ee
#
_entry.id   f069aae7910c8e52c040efd258cb80ee
#
_cell.length_a   1.000
_cell.length_b   1.000
_cell.length_c   1.000
_cell.angle_alpha   90.00
_cell.angle_beta   90.00
_cell.angle_gamma   90.00
#
_symmetry.space_group_name_H-M   'P 1'
#
loop_
_entity.id
_entity.type
_entity.pdbx_description
1 polymer ?
#
loop_
_entity_poly.entity_id
_entity_poly.type
_entity_poly.pdbx_seq_one_letter_code
_entity_poly.pdbx_strand_id
1 'polypeptide(L)'
;MTEIDLIDGLAVEVKEALKNYRLRTAKENLVPINVYTQNLPLKKEKGDERQYPYVLICFDDESIETKESPMNVSVYFIIGIIDKTEDKQGYRDVLQIANLIYQYLFRKGIIAKAFRPSYPFKIALQQDDTYPYYFGGIESVWEMPVIEEEDKFI
;
A
#
# COMPACT_ATOMS: atom_id res chain seq x y z
N MET A 1 -11.08 17.33 1.70
CA MET A 1 -10.50 16.00 1.80
C MET A 1 -10.99 15.11 0.68
N THR A 2 -10.08 14.57 -0.07
CA THR A 2 -10.40 13.72 -1.21
C THR A 2 -9.62 12.41 -1.12
N GLU A 3 -9.93 11.48 -2.02
CA GLU A 3 -9.19 10.24 -2.17
C GLU A 3 -7.71 10.48 -2.50
N ILE A 4 -7.38 11.59 -3.13
CA ILE A 4 -5.98 11.98 -3.39
C ILE A 4 -5.25 12.23 -2.06
N ASP A 5 -5.90 12.91 -1.13
CA ASP A 5 -5.33 13.14 0.20
C ASP A 5 -5.10 11.84 0.94
N LEU A 6 -6.01 10.87 0.79
CA LEU A 6 -5.84 9.55 1.39
C LEU A 6 -4.62 8.84 0.80
N ILE A 7 -4.50 8.80 -0.52
CA ILE A 7 -3.39 8.12 -1.20
C ILE A 7 -2.05 8.75 -0.80
N ASP A 8 -1.97 10.08 -0.80
CA ASP A 8 -0.76 10.80 -0.40
C ASP A 8 -0.43 10.56 1.06
N GLY A 9 -1.44 10.56 1.93
CA GLY A 9 -1.27 10.27 3.35
C GLY A 9 -0.81 8.84 3.58
N LEU A 10 -1.36 7.88 2.86
CA LEU A 10 -0.93 6.48 2.94
C LEU A 10 0.53 6.33 2.50
N ALA A 11 0.93 7.03 1.45
CA ALA A 11 2.32 6.98 1.00
C ALA A 11 3.29 7.47 2.08
N VAL A 12 2.95 8.56 2.76
CA VAL A 12 3.75 9.07 3.88
C VAL A 12 3.83 8.05 5.01
N GLU A 13 2.70 7.48 5.40
CA GLU A 13 2.64 6.56 6.53
C GLU A 13 3.30 5.21 6.23
N VAL A 14 3.16 4.71 5.00
CA VAL A 14 3.83 3.45 4.60
C VAL A 14 5.35 3.64 4.57
N LYS A 15 5.83 4.78 4.08
CA LYS A 15 7.27 5.10 4.15
C LYS A 15 7.77 5.11 5.59
N GLU A 16 7.00 5.69 6.49
CA GLU A 16 7.36 5.74 7.92
C GLU A 16 7.36 4.33 8.53
N ALA A 17 6.36 3.51 8.20
CA ALA A 17 6.25 2.14 8.70
C ALA A 17 7.44 1.28 8.28
N LEU A 18 7.99 1.53 7.10
CA LEU A 18 9.03 0.70 6.48
C LEU A 18 10.42 1.34 6.51
N LYS A 19 10.58 2.49 7.16
CA LYS A 19 11.83 3.29 7.10
C LYS A 19 13.08 2.53 7.54
N ASN A 20 12.94 1.57 8.44
CA ASN A 20 14.05 0.78 8.97
C ASN A 20 14.17 -0.60 8.33
N TYR A 21 13.31 -0.92 7.38
CA TYR A 21 13.30 -2.22 6.71
C TYR A 21 14.11 -2.14 5.42
N ARG A 22 15.06 -3.05 5.27
CA ARG A 22 15.95 -3.09 4.11
C ARG A 22 15.92 -4.46 3.47
N LEU A 23 15.87 -4.49 2.15
CA LEU A 23 15.93 -5.72 1.37
C LEU A 23 17.05 -5.66 0.34
N ARG A 24 17.47 -6.83 -0.12
CA ARG A 24 18.48 -6.93 -1.16
C ARG A 24 17.87 -6.60 -2.52
N THR A 25 18.65 -5.90 -3.35
CA THR A 25 18.32 -5.68 -4.76
C THR A 25 18.79 -6.85 -5.61
N ALA A 26 18.51 -6.80 -6.90
CA ALA A 26 19.07 -7.74 -7.87
C ALA A 26 20.61 -7.76 -7.86
N LYS A 27 21.26 -6.67 -7.42
CA LYS A 27 22.71 -6.55 -7.27
C LYS A 27 23.20 -6.88 -5.85
N GLU A 28 22.32 -7.46 -5.02
CA GLU A 28 22.59 -7.85 -3.65
C GLU A 28 22.96 -6.73 -2.67
N ASN A 29 22.66 -5.48 -3.02
CA ASN A 29 22.81 -4.35 -2.11
C ASN A 29 21.55 -4.21 -1.24
N LEU A 30 21.73 -3.88 0.04
CA LEU A 30 20.61 -3.58 0.93
C LEU A 30 20.09 -2.17 0.65
N VAL A 31 18.82 -2.05 0.34
CA VAL A 31 18.18 -0.78 0.03
C VAL A 31 16.85 -0.64 0.76
N PRO A 32 16.38 0.60 0.96
CA PRO A 32 15.04 0.82 1.50
C PRO A 32 13.98 0.37 0.50
N ILE A 33 12.76 0.17 1.00
CA ILE A 33 11.63 -0.17 0.16
C ILE A 33 11.10 1.10 -0.48
N ASN A 34 10.95 1.09 -1.80
CA ASN A 34 10.36 2.19 -2.54
C ASN A 34 8.84 2.19 -2.37
N VAL A 35 8.25 3.38 -2.24
CA VAL A 35 6.80 3.53 -2.16
C VAL A 35 6.35 4.38 -3.33
N TYR A 36 5.45 3.82 -4.12
CA TYR A 36 4.88 4.48 -5.30
C TYR A 36 3.37 4.56 -5.17
N THR A 37 2.77 5.50 -5.87
CA THR A 37 1.32 5.66 -5.91
C THR A 37 0.81 5.47 -7.33
N GLN A 38 -0.23 4.67 -7.47
CA GLN A 38 -1.01 4.37 -8.66
C GLN A 38 -0.25 3.65 -9.77
N ASN A 39 0.95 4.08 -10.12
CA ASN A 39 1.74 3.48 -11.20
C ASN A 39 3.19 3.35 -10.79
N LEU A 40 3.84 2.29 -11.26
CA LEU A 40 5.28 2.14 -11.13
C LEU A 40 5.99 3.13 -12.07
N PRO A 41 7.23 3.54 -11.74
CA PRO A 41 7.99 4.41 -12.63
C PRO A 41 8.28 3.72 -13.97
N LEU A 42 8.45 4.51 -15.00
CA LEU A 42 8.79 3.99 -16.32
C LEU A 42 10.16 3.29 -16.28
N LYS A 43 10.23 2.13 -16.91
CA LYS A 43 11.50 1.44 -17.11
C LYS A 43 12.29 2.18 -18.17
N LYS A 44 13.55 2.50 -17.85
CA LYS A 44 14.45 3.21 -18.78
C LYS A 44 15.08 2.29 -19.80
N GLU A 45 15.15 1.00 -19.50
CA GLU A 45 15.72 -0.01 -20.37
C GLU A 45 15.05 -1.37 -20.11
N LYS A 46 15.21 -2.29 -21.04
CA LYS A 46 14.68 -3.64 -20.89
C LYS A 46 15.38 -4.33 -19.71
N GLY A 47 14.60 -4.95 -18.83
CA GLY A 47 15.13 -5.61 -17.65
C GLY A 47 15.47 -4.67 -16.50
N ASP A 48 15.04 -3.41 -16.56
CA ASP A 48 15.21 -2.47 -15.45
C ASP A 48 14.46 -2.96 -14.24
N GLU A 49 15.16 -3.19 -13.13
CA GLU A 49 14.63 -3.71 -11.89
C GLU A 49 14.76 -2.72 -10.73
N ARG A 50 15.05 -1.43 -11.04
CA ARG A 50 15.29 -0.42 -10.01
C ARG A 50 14.06 -0.09 -9.17
N GLN A 51 12.85 -0.41 -9.63
CA GLN A 51 11.65 -0.20 -8.84
C GLN A 51 11.59 -1.14 -7.63
N TYR A 52 12.27 -2.28 -7.67
CA TYR A 52 12.27 -3.26 -6.56
C TYR A 52 13.26 -2.89 -5.47
N PRO A 53 12.96 -3.23 -4.21
CA PRO A 53 11.68 -3.66 -3.69
C PRO A 53 10.70 -2.49 -3.60
N TYR A 54 9.40 -2.75 -3.73
CA TYR A 54 8.43 -1.66 -3.72
C TYR A 54 7.12 -2.04 -3.04
N VAL A 55 6.42 -1.00 -2.60
CA VAL A 55 5.00 -1.04 -2.27
C VAL A 55 4.32 -0.02 -3.18
N LEU A 56 3.35 -0.48 -3.95
CA LEU A 56 2.57 0.37 -4.85
C LEU A 56 1.17 0.53 -4.26
N ILE A 57 0.78 1.77 -3.99
CA ILE A 57 -0.51 2.10 -3.39
C ILE A 57 -1.45 2.54 -4.50
N CYS A 58 -2.55 1.80 -4.67
CA CYS A 58 -3.48 2.03 -5.76
C CYS A 58 -4.88 2.32 -5.24
N PHE A 59 -5.45 3.41 -5.72
CA PHE A 59 -6.87 3.66 -5.59
C PHE A 59 -7.61 2.65 -6.47
N ASP A 60 -8.64 2.03 -5.92
CA ASP A 60 -9.49 1.09 -6.65
C ASP A 60 -10.83 1.73 -6.98
N ASP A 61 -11.64 1.96 -5.95
CA ASP A 61 -12.91 2.64 -6.12
C ASP A 61 -13.33 3.38 -4.84
N GLU A 62 -14.37 4.15 -4.94
CA GLU A 62 -15.04 4.73 -3.79
C GLU A 62 -16.54 4.62 -3.94
N SER A 63 -17.25 4.53 -2.82
CA SER A 63 -18.70 4.49 -2.82
C SER A 63 -19.27 5.31 -1.68
N ILE A 64 -20.39 5.97 -1.96
CA ILE A 64 -21.22 6.66 -0.99
C ILE A 64 -22.62 6.15 -1.23
N GLU A 65 -23.10 5.27 -0.35
CA GLU A 65 -24.36 4.56 -0.59
C GLU A 65 -25.57 5.44 -0.39
N THR A 66 -25.52 6.32 0.60
CA THR A 66 -26.61 7.28 0.87
C THR A 66 -26.01 8.62 1.25
N LYS A 67 -26.85 9.65 1.24
CA LYS A 67 -26.46 11.00 1.63
C LYS A 67 -25.84 11.06 3.03
N GLU A 68 -26.25 10.16 3.91
CA GLU A 68 -25.83 10.10 5.31
C GLU A 68 -24.76 9.06 5.57
N SER A 69 -24.37 8.29 4.55
CA SER A 69 -23.35 7.25 4.67
C SER A 69 -21.95 7.85 4.61
N PRO A 70 -20.99 7.26 5.32
CA PRO A 70 -19.60 7.63 5.14
C PRO A 70 -19.14 7.28 3.72
N MET A 71 -18.15 8.02 3.23
CA MET A 71 -17.47 7.66 1.99
C MET A 71 -16.53 6.50 2.27
N ASN A 72 -16.67 5.43 1.48
CA ASN A 72 -15.79 4.27 1.55
C ASN A 72 -14.85 4.27 0.36
N VAL A 73 -13.55 4.25 0.63
CA VAL A 73 -12.52 4.25 -0.41
C VAL A 73 -11.79 2.93 -0.34
N SER A 74 -11.80 2.19 -1.44
CA SER A 74 -11.06 0.95 -1.57
C SER A 74 -9.67 1.23 -2.13
N VAL A 75 -8.68 0.78 -1.39
CA VAL A 75 -7.26 0.95 -1.74
C VAL A 75 -6.59 -0.41 -1.68
N TYR A 76 -5.85 -0.77 -2.71
CA TYR A 76 -5.03 -1.96 -2.65
C TYR A 76 -3.56 -1.60 -2.72
N PHE A 77 -2.74 -2.43 -2.08
CA PHE A 77 -1.29 -2.30 -2.10
C PHE A 77 -0.72 -3.50 -2.82
N ILE A 78 0.23 -3.26 -3.70
CA ILE A 78 0.98 -4.33 -4.35
C ILE A 78 2.41 -4.27 -3.81
N ILE A 79 2.89 -5.40 -3.30
CA ILE A 79 4.24 -5.55 -2.79
C ILE A 79 5.02 -6.39 -3.78
N GLY A 80 6.15 -5.87 -4.26
CA GLY A 80 7.02 -6.59 -5.19
C GLY A 80 8.45 -6.60 -4.67
N ILE A 81 9.06 -7.78 -4.65
CA ILE A 81 10.46 -7.93 -4.24
C ILE A 81 11.19 -8.85 -5.20
N ILE A 82 12.51 -8.77 -5.16
CA ILE A 82 13.40 -9.69 -5.86
C ILE A 82 14.22 -10.43 -4.80
N ASP A 83 14.20 -11.75 -4.86
CA ASP A 83 15.05 -12.58 -4.03
C ASP A 83 15.60 -13.73 -4.90
N LYS A 84 16.89 -13.68 -5.19
CA LYS A 84 17.54 -14.66 -6.04
C LYS A 84 18.03 -15.90 -5.28
N THR A 85 17.76 -15.97 -3.99
CA THR A 85 18.11 -17.14 -3.17
C THR A 85 17.28 -18.33 -3.65
N GLU A 86 17.95 -19.43 -3.92
CA GLU A 86 17.30 -20.61 -4.51
C GLU A 86 16.37 -21.37 -3.57
N ASP A 87 16.37 -21.04 -2.28
CA ASP A 87 15.46 -21.63 -1.30
C ASP A 87 14.00 -21.17 -1.49
N LYS A 88 13.78 -20.17 -2.35
CA LYS A 88 12.45 -19.63 -2.67
C LYS A 88 11.65 -19.17 -1.45
N GLN A 89 12.33 -18.56 -0.48
CA GLN A 89 11.70 -18.06 0.74
C GLN A 89 11.37 -16.56 0.70
N GLY A 90 11.47 -15.93 -0.47
CA GLY A 90 11.18 -14.50 -0.64
C GLY A 90 9.77 -14.09 -0.24
N TYR A 91 8.80 -15.01 -0.30
CA TYR A 91 7.43 -14.72 0.14
C TYR A 91 7.37 -14.26 1.59
N ARG A 92 8.33 -14.67 2.42
CA ARG A 92 8.38 -14.27 3.84
C ARG A 92 8.60 -12.78 3.98
N ASP A 93 9.42 -12.18 3.12
CA ASP A 93 9.63 -10.74 3.12
C ASP A 93 8.37 -9.99 2.69
N VAL A 94 7.65 -10.52 1.72
CA VAL A 94 6.37 -9.94 1.29
C VAL A 94 5.38 -9.92 2.46
N LEU A 95 5.24 -11.03 3.16
CA LEU A 95 4.35 -11.11 4.33
C LEU A 95 4.80 -10.20 5.46
N GLN A 96 6.11 -10.11 5.70
CA GLN A 96 6.65 -9.22 6.74
C GLN A 96 6.31 -7.76 6.44
N ILE A 97 6.50 -7.33 5.18
CA ILE A 97 6.15 -5.99 4.76
C ILE A 97 4.65 -5.73 4.95
N ALA A 98 3.82 -6.67 4.50
CA ALA A 98 2.36 -6.53 4.63
C ALA A 98 1.93 -6.40 6.09
N ASN A 99 2.51 -7.20 6.98
CA ASN A 99 2.19 -7.14 8.40
C ASN A 99 2.67 -5.85 9.07
N LEU A 100 3.84 -5.35 8.68
CA LEU A 100 4.32 -4.06 9.17
C LEU A 100 3.37 -2.92 8.78
N ILE A 101 2.91 -2.94 7.54
CA ILE A 101 1.95 -1.95 7.04
C ILE A 101 0.64 -2.04 7.84
N TYR A 102 0.10 -3.25 8.00
CA TYR A 102 -1.14 -3.48 8.75
C TYR A 102 -1.02 -2.93 10.17
N GLN A 103 0.01 -3.36 10.90
CA GLN A 103 0.19 -2.98 12.29
C GLN A 103 0.36 -1.47 12.45
N TYR A 104 1.14 -0.86 11.57
CA TYR A 104 1.38 0.58 11.65
C TYR A 104 0.12 1.39 11.36
N LEU A 105 -0.58 1.07 10.27
CA LEU A 105 -1.76 1.83 9.86
C LEU A 105 -2.89 1.71 10.87
N PHE A 106 -3.13 0.51 11.40
CA PHE A 106 -4.20 0.31 12.38
C PHE A 106 -3.86 0.91 13.74
N ARG A 107 -2.58 0.92 14.11
CA ARG A 107 -2.14 1.60 15.34
C ARG A 107 -2.30 3.11 15.21
N LYS A 108 -1.99 3.67 14.05
CA LYS A 108 -2.17 5.09 13.78
C LYS A 108 -3.65 5.49 13.82
N GLY A 109 -4.50 4.70 13.23
CA GLY A 109 -5.94 4.83 13.31
C GLY A 109 -6.57 5.90 12.43
N ILE A 110 -5.92 7.01 12.19
CA ILE A 110 -6.41 8.08 11.33
C ILE A 110 -5.32 8.49 10.36
N ILE A 111 -5.62 8.46 9.07
CA ILE A 111 -4.70 8.83 8.00
C ILE A 111 -5.21 10.09 7.34
N ALA A 112 -4.29 11.00 6.97
CA ALA A 112 -4.63 12.27 6.33
C ALA A 112 -5.68 13.08 7.11
N LYS A 113 -5.65 12.98 8.43
CA LYS A 113 -6.53 13.70 9.39
C LYS A 113 -8.01 13.33 9.34
N ALA A 114 -8.43 12.46 8.43
CA ALA A 114 -9.85 12.20 8.22
C ALA A 114 -10.21 10.74 7.99
N PHE A 115 -9.32 9.95 7.41
CA PHE A 115 -9.64 8.60 6.97
C PHE A 115 -9.29 7.57 8.04
N ARG A 116 -10.19 6.61 8.24
CA ARG A 116 -10.01 5.52 9.20
C ARG A 116 -10.03 4.19 8.48
N PRO A 117 -9.15 3.25 8.87
CA PRO A 117 -9.19 1.91 8.29
C PRO A 117 -10.44 1.18 8.76
N SER A 118 -11.02 0.41 7.86
CA SER A 118 -12.17 -0.43 8.12
C SER A 118 -11.79 -1.88 7.86
N TYR A 119 -12.57 -2.81 8.40
CA TYR A 119 -12.42 -4.22 8.06
C TYR A 119 -13.39 -4.60 6.94
N PRO A 120 -13.05 -5.58 6.09
CA PRO A 120 -11.88 -6.44 6.17
C PRO A 120 -10.61 -5.78 5.64
N PHE A 121 -9.47 -6.19 6.19
CA PHE A 121 -8.14 -5.87 5.68
C PHE A 121 -7.52 -7.21 5.28
N LYS A 122 -7.32 -7.40 3.99
CA LYS A 122 -6.96 -8.72 3.47
C LYS A 122 -5.56 -8.72 2.88
N ILE A 123 -4.74 -9.67 3.32
CA ILE A 123 -3.40 -9.89 2.82
C ILE A 123 -3.39 -11.19 2.02
N ALA A 124 -2.83 -11.15 0.81
CA ALA A 124 -2.74 -12.33 -0.04
C ALA A 124 -1.39 -12.38 -0.74
N LEU A 125 -0.92 -13.58 -1.01
CA LEU A 125 0.28 -13.82 -1.80
C LEU A 125 -0.10 -14.27 -3.20
N GLN A 126 0.73 -13.91 -4.19
CA GLN A 126 0.63 -14.50 -5.51
C GLN A 126 1.03 -15.97 -5.42
N GLN A 127 0.22 -16.85 -5.97
CA GLN A 127 0.42 -18.29 -5.86
C GLN A 127 1.30 -18.86 -6.98
N ASP A 128 1.44 -18.15 -8.09
CA ASP A 128 2.27 -18.59 -9.20
C ASP A 128 3.76 -18.48 -8.85
N ASP A 129 4.54 -19.44 -9.34
CA ASP A 129 6.00 -19.39 -9.18
C ASP A 129 6.59 -18.40 -10.19
N THR A 130 6.96 -17.24 -9.70
CA THR A 130 7.54 -16.17 -10.51
C THR A 130 9.00 -15.89 -10.14
N TYR A 131 9.65 -16.83 -9.47
CA TYR A 131 11.06 -16.70 -9.06
C TYR A 131 11.89 -16.03 -10.16
N PRO A 132 12.74 -15.06 -9.85
CA PRO A 132 13.13 -14.54 -8.52
C PRO A 132 12.24 -13.41 -7.99
N TYR A 133 11.09 -13.18 -8.59
CA TYR A 133 10.15 -12.13 -8.17
C TYR A 133 9.08 -12.70 -7.26
N TYR A 134 8.74 -11.95 -6.22
CA TYR A 134 7.69 -12.35 -5.27
C TYR A 134 6.73 -11.19 -5.12
N PHE A 135 5.43 -11.49 -5.19
CA PHE A 135 4.39 -10.47 -5.12
C PHE A 135 3.35 -10.83 -4.08
N GLY A 136 2.82 -9.80 -3.45
CA GLY A 136 1.67 -9.92 -2.58
C GLY A 136 0.78 -8.71 -2.73
N GLY A 137 -0.41 -8.82 -2.20
CA GLY A 137 -1.38 -7.74 -2.24
C GLY A 137 -2.06 -7.54 -0.91
N ILE A 138 -2.50 -6.32 -0.69
CA ILE A 138 -3.34 -5.95 0.44
C ILE A 138 -4.58 -5.28 -0.12
N GLU A 139 -5.76 -5.76 0.27
CA GLU A 139 -7.03 -5.08 0.01
C GLU A 139 -7.46 -4.38 1.29
N SER A 140 -7.81 -3.11 1.18
CA SER A 140 -8.20 -2.30 2.33
C SER A 140 -9.35 -1.37 1.99
N VAL A 141 -10.11 -1.01 3.00
CA VAL A 141 -11.21 -0.04 2.88
C VAL A 141 -11.01 1.05 3.92
N TRP A 142 -11.19 2.28 3.48
CA TRP A 142 -10.99 3.48 4.31
C TRP A 142 -12.27 4.28 4.34
N GLU A 143 -12.68 4.69 5.53
CA GLU A 143 -13.88 5.48 5.72
C GLU A 143 -13.52 6.93 6.03
N MET A 144 -14.20 7.84 5.35
CA MET A 144 -14.20 9.24 5.70
C MET A 144 -15.56 9.58 6.33
N PRO A 145 -15.58 10.31 7.44
CA PRO A 145 -16.84 10.68 8.09
C PRO A 145 -17.79 11.40 7.15
N VAL A 146 -19.09 11.28 7.46
CA VAL A 146 -20.15 11.98 6.74
C VAL A 146 -19.87 13.48 6.72
N ILE A 147 -20.00 14.09 5.54
CA ILE A 147 -19.94 15.53 5.41
C ILE A 147 -21.32 16.07 5.77
N GLU A 148 -21.40 16.87 6.85
CA GLU A 148 -22.62 17.57 7.20
C GLU A 148 -22.88 18.68 6.18
N GLU A 149 -24.14 18.82 5.79
CA GLU A 149 -24.53 19.95 4.95
C GLU A 149 -24.31 21.24 5.73
N GLU A 150 -23.58 22.17 5.13
CA GLU A 150 -23.51 23.51 5.67
C GLU A 150 -24.88 24.17 5.56
N ASP A 151 -25.36 24.69 6.67
CA ASP A 151 -26.50 25.55 6.65
C ASP A 151 -26.04 26.93 6.16
N LYS A 152 -26.39 27.25 4.93
CA LYS A 152 -26.00 28.51 4.29
C LYS A 152 -26.59 29.76 4.94
N PHE A 153 -27.49 29.58 5.89
CA PHE A 153 -28.15 30.67 6.58
C PHE A 153 -27.58 30.93 7.97
N ILE A 154 -26.58 30.24 8.33
CA ILE A 154 -25.87 30.45 9.58
C ILE A 154 -24.69 31.37 9.35
#